data_85b3c391326edc995ef7c804433a71c8
#
_entry.id   85b3c391326edc995ef7c804433a71c8
#
_cell.length_a   1.000
_cell.length_b   1.000
_cell.length_c   1.000
_cell.angle_alpha   90.00
_cell.angle_beta   90.00
_cell.angle_gamma   90.00
#
_symmetry.space_group_name_H-M   'P 1'
#
loop_
_entity.id
_entity.type
_entity.pdbx_description
1 polymer ?
#
loop_
_entity_poly.entity_id
_entity_poly.type
_entity_poly.pdbx_seq_one_letter_code
_entity_poly.pdbx_strand_id
1 'polypeptide(L)'
;MKRLFLLAGVLMLTGGLSTMNAEVIYVTENGVGDGMSWNSAAPLADALSWAAKGDEIYVAKGTYTGSFALKVAATVYGNCEGTETEPPTYTSAEGLETFLKGDGKRVVLLDGGAAIYGFDISGGDASEETTGVARGGGLYINSGGGVAKYCRIHDNKAIDGTKRLLEGNRIPQRGVGGG
;
A
#
# COMPACT_ATOMS: atom_id res chain seq x y z
N MET A 1 -23.39 46.89 -46.19
CA MET A 1 -23.78 45.50 -46.44
C MET A 1 -22.79 44.61 -45.67
N LYS A 2 -23.21 44.09 -44.51
CA LYS A 2 -22.37 43.28 -43.65
C LYS A 2 -22.52 41.81 -44.02
N ARG A 3 -21.48 41.15 -44.46
CA ARG A 3 -21.45 39.71 -44.71
C ARG A 3 -21.22 38.97 -43.39
N LEU A 4 -22.22 38.24 -42.94
CA LEU A 4 -22.18 37.36 -41.80
C LEU A 4 -21.55 36.03 -42.24
N PHE A 5 -20.32 35.72 -41.79
CA PHE A 5 -19.76 34.39 -41.96
C PHE A 5 -20.22 33.50 -40.83
N LEU A 6 -21.06 32.55 -41.16
CA LEU A 6 -21.49 31.46 -40.27
C LEU A 6 -20.39 30.41 -40.27
N LEU A 7 -19.57 30.38 -39.21
CA LEU A 7 -18.59 29.32 -39.01
C LEU A 7 -19.31 28.12 -38.33
N ALA A 8 -19.64 27.11 -39.12
CA ALA A 8 -20.13 25.84 -38.61
C ALA A 8 -18.94 25.11 -37.95
N GLY A 9 -18.82 25.21 -36.64
CA GLY A 9 -17.89 24.43 -35.88
C GLY A 9 -18.37 22.98 -35.80
N VAL A 10 -17.73 22.09 -36.56
CA VAL A 10 -17.87 20.64 -36.35
C VAL A 10 -17.13 20.30 -35.06
N LEU A 11 -17.89 20.10 -33.99
CA LEU A 11 -17.39 19.54 -32.74
C LEU A 11 -17.14 18.05 -32.99
N MET A 12 -15.91 17.72 -33.38
CA MET A 12 -15.45 16.34 -33.36
C MET A 12 -15.30 15.90 -31.88
N LEU A 13 -16.31 15.17 -31.39
CA LEU A 13 -16.25 14.43 -30.15
C LEU A 13 -15.33 13.23 -30.40
N THR A 14 -14.02 13.44 -30.38
CA THR A 14 -13.05 12.35 -30.26
C THR A 14 -13.17 11.84 -28.84
N GLY A 15 -14.00 10.82 -28.63
CA GLY A 15 -13.97 10.01 -27.44
C GLY A 15 -12.59 9.35 -27.37
N GLY A 16 -11.64 10.04 -26.75
CA GLY A 16 -10.36 9.46 -26.42
C GLY A 16 -10.62 8.31 -25.45
N LEU A 17 -10.46 7.08 -25.93
CA LEU A 17 -10.18 5.95 -25.06
C LEU A 17 -8.87 6.31 -24.37
N SER A 18 -8.96 6.87 -23.17
CA SER A 18 -7.79 7.00 -22.28
C SER A 18 -7.35 5.57 -22.01
N THR A 19 -6.33 5.11 -22.71
CA THR A 19 -5.54 3.97 -22.26
C THR A 19 -5.00 4.40 -20.89
N MET A 20 -5.51 3.79 -19.83
CA MET A 20 -4.92 3.94 -18.51
C MET A 20 -3.54 3.30 -18.60
N ASN A 21 -2.53 4.10 -18.88
CA ASN A 21 -1.15 3.67 -18.75
C ASN A 21 -0.89 3.51 -17.26
N ALA A 22 -0.27 2.41 -16.89
CA ALA A 22 0.30 2.25 -15.56
C ALA A 22 1.29 3.38 -15.30
N GLU A 23 1.14 4.06 -14.19
CA GLU A 23 2.06 5.13 -13.78
C GLU A 23 3.02 4.60 -12.71
N VAL A 24 4.22 5.19 -12.66
CA VAL A 24 5.17 4.92 -11.59
C VAL A 24 5.13 6.08 -10.60
N ILE A 25 4.90 5.74 -9.32
CA ILE A 25 4.90 6.70 -8.22
C ILE A 25 6.14 6.45 -7.37
N TYR A 26 6.95 7.47 -7.18
CA TYR A 26 8.20 7.41 -6.42
C TYR A 26 7.99 7.88 -4.98
N VAL A 27 8.51 7.12 -4.02
CA VAL A 27 8.30 7.34 -2.59
C VAL A 27 9.63 7.35 -1.85
N THR A 28 9.83 8.34 -0.97
CA THR A 28 10.94 8.38 -0.02
C THR A 28 10.41 8.61 1.40
N GLU A 29 11.20 8.27 2.42
CA GLU A 29 10.83 8.42 3.83
C GLU A 29 10.38 9.85 4.17
N ASN A 30 11.07 10.85 3.62
CA ASN A 30 10.77 12.26 3.83
C ASN A 30 10.17 12.93 2.59
N GLY A 31 9.53 12.16 1.71
CA GLY A 31 8.89 12.66 0.52
C GLY A 31 7.76 13.64 0.84
N VAL A 32 7.67 14.73 0.08
CA VAL A 32 6.63 15.76 0.20
C VAL A 32 6.14 16.22 -1.19
N GLY A 33 6.57 15.52 -2.22
CA GLY A 33 6.27 15.83 -3.62
C GLY A 33 5.05 15.11 -4.16
N ASP A 34 4.90 15.16 -5.47
CA ASP A 34 3.80 14.57 -6.23
C ASP A 34 4.06 13.10 -6.66
N GLY A 35 5.24 12.56 -6.35
CA GLY A 35 5.62 11.20 -6.70
C GLY A 35 5.99 10.99 -8.18
N MET A 36 6.05 12.00 -9.01
CA MET A 36 6.35 11.85 -10.44
C MET A 36 7.85 11.59 -10.74
N SER A 37 8.70 11.73 -9.76
CA SER A 37 10.13 11.42 -9.86
C SER A 37 10.75 11.24 -8.48
N TRP A 38 11.96 10.68 -8.41
CA TRP A 38 12.72 10.60 -7.15
C TRP A 38 13.01 11.98 -6.53
N ASN A 39 13.18 13.02 -7.36
CA ASN A 39 13.40 14.40 -6.87
C ASN A 39 12.11 15.04 -6.33
N SER A 40 10.95 14.54 -6.69
CA SER A 40 9.63 14.99 -6.24
C SER A 40 8.86 13.83 -5.60
N ALA A 41 9.56 12.98 -4.85
CA ALA A 41 8.99 11.81 -4.24
C ALA A 41 7.87 12.13 -3.25
N ALA A 42 6.85 11.30 -3.24
CA ALA A 42 5.69 11.42 -2.37
C ALA A 42 5.90 10.77 -0.99
N PRO A 43 5.08 11.11 0.03
CA PRO A 43 4.90 10.28 1.20
C PRO A 43 4.25 8.93 0.83
N LEU A 44 4.62 7.85 1.52
CA LEU A 44 4.07 6.51 1.23
C LEU A 44 2.53 6.47 1.34
N ALA A 45 1.97 7.07 2.39
CA ALA A 45 0.51 7.07 2.60
C ALA A 45 -0.25 7.75 1.45
N ASP A 46 0.28 8.85 0.93
CA ASP A 46 -0.31 9.59 -0.18
C ASP A 46 -0.22 8.78 -1.47
N ALA A 47 0.96 8.24 -1.80
CA ALA A 47 1.17 7.37 -2.96
C ALA A 47 0.20 6.18 -2.98
N LEU A 48 -0.01 5.51 -1.84
CA LEU A 48 -0.97 4.41 -1.73
C LEU A 48 -2.42 4.86 -1.93
N SER A 49 -2.76 6.09 -1.55
CA SER A 49 -4.10 6.66 -1.72
C SER A 49 -4.39 7.09 -3.16
N TRP A 50 -3.36 7.48 -3.90
CA TRP A 50 -3.48 7.92 -5.31
C TRP A 50 -3.47 6.74 -6.28
N ALA A 51 -2.86 5.62 -5.88
CA ALA A 51 -2.64 4.47 -6.76
C ALA A 51 -3.93 4.00 -7.44
N ALA A 52 -3.84 3.81 -8.74
CA ALA A 52 -4.85 3.21 -9.59
C ALA A 52 -4.47 1.76 -9.97
N LYS A 53 -5.39 1.06 -10.60
CA LYS A 53 -5.12 -0.29 -11.08
C LYS A 53 -4.03 -0.29 -12.16
N GLY A 54 -3.00 -1.08 -11.91
CA GLY A 54 -1.87 -1.25 -12.81
C GLY A 54 -0.66 -0.39 -12.44
N ASP A 55 -0.82 0.58 -11.56
CA ASP A 55 0.29 1.44 -11.15
C ASP A 55 1.37 0.67 -10.39
N GLU A 56 2.58 1.20 -10.46
CA GLU A 56 3.74 0.74 -9.73
C GLU A 56 4.20 1.82 -8.75
N ILE A 57 4.52 1.45 -7.53
CA ILE A 57 5.01 2.36 -6.50
C ILE A 57 6.40 1.91 -6.08
N TYR A 58 7.40 2.75 -6.32
CA TYR A 58 8.79 2.48 -5.95
C TYR A 58 9.13 3.20 -4.65
N VAL A 59 9.46 2.41 -3.63
CA VAL A 59 9.69 2.90 -2.27
C VAL A 59 11.18 2.78 -1.94
N ALA A 60 11.82 3.90 -1.71
CA ALA A 60 13.22 3.95 -1.34
C ALA A 60 13.46 3.30 0.03
N LYS A 61 14.70 2.87 0.26
CA LYS A 61 15.18 2.44 1.57
C LYS A 61 14.88 3.51 2.62
N GLY A 62 14.52 3.09 3.82
CA GLY A 62 14.12 3.97 4.90
C GLY A 62 13.11 3.34 5.85
N THR A 63 12.65 4.09 6.85
CA THR A 63 11.68 3.63 7.85
C THR A 63 10.38 4.41 7.71
N TYR A 64 9.33 3.70 7.40
CA TYR A 64 7.98 4.24 7.21
C TYR A 64 7.12 3.77 8.38
N THR A 65 6.70 4.70 9.23
CA THR A 65 5.90 4.38 10.42
C THR A 65 4.44 4.72 10.18
N GLY A 66 3.55 3.76 10.49
CA GLY A 66 2.11 3.98 10.35
C GLY A 66 1.33 2.72 9.99
N SER A 67 0.14 2.92 9.45
CA SER A 67 -0.75 1.89 8.94
C SER A 67 -1.05 2.15 7.47
N PHE A 68 -0.70 1.21 6.61
CA PHE A 68 -0.68 1.35 5.16
C PHE A 68 -1.73 0.44 4.52
N ALA A 69 -2.61 0.99 3.71
CA ALA A 69 -3.64 0.23 3.02
C ALA A 69 -3.55 0.42 1.51
N LEU A 70 -3.42 -0.67 0.76
CA LEU A 70 -3.51 -0.70 -0.68
C LEU A 70 -4.71 -1.57 -1.08
N LYS A 71 -5.72 -0.94 -1.72
CA LYS A 71 -7.04 -1.54 -2.01
C LYS A 71 -7.35 -1.65 -3.50
N VAL A 72 -6.33 -1.55 -4.33
CA VAL A 72 -6.42 -1.65 -5.79
C VAL A 72 -5.33 -2.57 -6.32
N ALA A 73 -5.52 -3.14 -7.50
CA ALA A 73 -4.52 -3.99 -8.14
C ALA A 73 -3.33 -3.15 -8.66
N ALA A 74 -2.58 -2.56 -7.74
CA ALA A 74 -1.30 -1.89 -7.97
C ALA A 74 -0.18 -2.69 -7.29
N THR A 75 1.07 -2.41 -7.66
CA THR A 75 2.24 -3.12 -7.12
C THR A 75 3.19 -2.15 -6.43
N VAL A 76 3.62 -2.48 -5.22
CA VAL A 76 4.55 -1.67 -4.43
C VAL A 76 5.87 -2.42 -4.28
N TYR A 77 6.94 -1.79 -4.67
CA TYR A 77 8.30 -2.31 -4.60
C TYR A 77 9.12 -1.55 -3.57
N GLY A 78 9.54 -2.22 -2.51
CA GLY A 78 10.47 -1.67 -1.51
C GLY A 78 11.93 -1.90 -1.89
N ASN A 79 12.83 -1.55 -1.01
CA ASN A 79 14.27 -1.74 -1.14
C ASN A 79 14.91 -1.04 -2.36
N CYS A 80 14.29 0.07 -2.82
CA CYS A 80 14.82 0.89 -3.88
C CYS A 80 15.94 1.81 -3.38
N GLU A 81 16.97 2.01 -4.21
CA GLU A 81 18.08 2.94 -3.90
C GLU A 81 17.69 4.42 -4.10
N GLY A 82 16.57 4.71 -4.76
CA GLY A 82 16.12 6.06 -5.09
C GLY A 82 16.60 6.53 -6.48
N THR A 83 16.92 5.60 -7.35
CA THR A 83 17.42 5.88 -8.71
C THR A 83 16.81 4.96 -9.77
N GLU A 84 15.99 4.01 -9.37
CA GLU A 84 15.38 3.00 -10.25
C GLU A 84 14.47 3.64 -11.28
N THR A 85 14.51 3.08 -12.48
CA THR A 85 13.57 3.34 -13.59
C THR A 85 12.77 2.08 -13.96
N GLU A 86 13.13 0.94 -13.37
CA GLU A 86 12.52 -0.38 -13.54
C GLU A 86 12.34 -1.05 -12.18
N PRO A 87 11.40 -2.00 -12.01
CA PRO A 87 11.20 -2.69 -10.75
C PRO A 87 12.46 -3.40 -10.25
N PRO A 88 12.78 -3.32 -8.95
CA PRO A 88 13.89 -4.07 -8.38
C PRO A 88 13.70 -5.58 -8.54
N THR A 89 14.82 -6.30 -8.69
CA THR A 89 14.83 -7.77 -8.72
C THR A 89 15.12 -8.31 -7.32
N TYR A 90 14.24 -9.18 -6.82
CA TYR A 90 14.40 -9.81 -5.52
C TYR A 90 14.72 -11.30 -5.66
N THR A 91 15.67 -11.78 -4.88
CA THR A 91 16.03 -13.21 -4.78
C THR A 91 15.69 -13.83 -3.44
N SER A 92 15.60 -13.01 -2.39
CA SER A 92 15.26 -13.41 -1.01
C SER A 92 14.64 -12.24 -0.24
N ALA A 93 14.24 -12.49 1.00
CA ALA A 93 13.85 -11.48 1.98
C ALA A 93 15.01 -11.07 2.90
N GLU A 94 16.24 -11.28 2.48
CA GLU A 94 17.43 -10.88 3.23
C GLU A 94 17.93 -9.51 2.78
N GLY A 95 18.60 -8.78 3.69
CA GLY A 95 19.17 -7.47 3.39
C GLY A 95 18.15 -6.40 3.03
N LEU A 96 16.91 -6.55 3.51
CA LEU A 96 15.89 -5.54 3.30
C LEU A 96 16.16 -4.30 4.16
N GLU A 97 16.08 -3.15 3.54
CA GLU A 97 16.33 -1.83 4.15
C GLU A 97 15.13 -0.87 4.00
N THR A 98 13.98 -1.38 3.55
CA THR A 98 12.72 -0.64 3.59
C THR A 98 11.84 -1.25 4.68
N PHE A 99 11.71 -0.51 5.78
CA PHE A 99 11.04 -0.95 7.00
C PHE A 99 9.66 -0.31 7.10
N LEU A 100 8.61 -1.12 7.18
CA LEU A 100 7.26 -0.68 7.55
C LEU A 100 7.06 -0.97 9.03
N LYS A 101 6.94 0.06 9.84
CA LYS A 101 6.81 -0.02 11.30
C LYS A 101 5.39 0.35 11.74
N GLY A 102 4.81 -0.49 12.60
CA GLY A 102 3.51 -0.18 13.21
C GLY A 102 3.57 0.98 14.20
N ASP A 103 2.45 1.67 14.33
CA ASP A 103 2.20 2.76 15.28
C ASP A 103 1.14 2.39 16.34
N GLY A 104 1.04 1.11 16.68
CA GLY A 104 0.00 0.56 17.56
C GLY A 104 -1.23 0.04 16.80
N LYS A 105 -1.16 -0.02 15.47
CA LYS A 105 -2.20 -0.57 14.59
C LYS A 105 -1.60 -1.61 13.66
N ARG A 106 -2.45 -2.25 12.84
CA ARG A 106 -1.98 -3.08 11.72
C ARG A 106 -1.06 -2.28 10.82
N VAL A 107 0.06 -2.89 10.40
CA VAL A 107 1.01 -2.20 9.51
C VAL A 107 0.49 -2.16 8.08
N VAL A 108 0.14 -3.32 7.51
CA VAL A 108 -0.25 -3.41 6.09
C VAL A 108 -1.59 -4.11 5.91
N LEU A 109 -2.46 -3.51 5.12
CA LEU A 109 -3.68 -4.11 4.60
C LEU A 109 -3.63 -4.15 3.07
N LEU A 110 -3.76 -5.34 2.50
CA LEU A 110 -3.90 -5.54 1.06
C LEU A 110 -5.30 -6.00 0.71
N ASP A 111 -5.85 -5.44 -0.35
CA ASP A 111 -7.16 -5.81 -0.91
C ASP A 111 -7.16 -5.54 -2.43
N GLY A 112 -8.18 -6.01 -3.13
CA GLY A 112 -8.41 -5.68 -4.54
C GLY A 112 -7.31 -6.16 -5.51
N GLY A 113 -6.54 -7.19 -5.14
CA GLY A 113 -5.44 -7.71 -5.95
C GLY A 113 -4.12 -6.95 -5.80
N ALA A 114 -3.97 -6.16 -4.74
CA ALA A 114 -2.75 -5.42 -4.41
C ALA A 114 -1.53 -6.33 -4.22
N ALA A 115 -0.33 -5.85 -4.57
CA ALA A 115 0.92 -6.61 -4.40
C ALA A 115 2.01 -5.77 -3.74
N ILE A 116 2.80 -6.39 -2.85
CA ILE A 116 3.98 -5.78 -2.23
C ILE A 116 5.20 -6.70 -2.31
N TYR A 117 6.36 -6.12 -2.53
CA TYR A 117 7.62 -6.83 -2.64
C TYR A 117 8.74 -6.11 -1.90
N GLY A 118 9.59 -6.86 -1.17
CA GLY A 118 10.84 -6.32 -0.63
C GLY A 118 10.70 -5.43 0.61
N PHE A 119 9.84 -5.78 1.56
CA PHE A 119 9.61 -5.02 2.79
C PHE A 119 9.93 -5.84 4.04
N ASP A 120 10.49 -5.17 5.04
CA ASP A 120 10.54 -5.63 6.43
C ASP A 120 9.37 -5.01 7.21
N ILE A 121 8.48 -5.85 7.76
CA ILE A 121 7.21 -5.43 8.36
C ILE A 121 7.14 -5.86 9.81
N SER A 122 7.15 -4.90 10.73
CA SER A 122 7.18 -5.18 12.17
C SER A 122 6.48 -4.14 13.03
N GLY A 123 6.26 -4.48 14.32
CA GLY A 123 5.67 -3.59 15.30
C GLY A 123 4.17 -3.34 15.14
N GLY A 124 3.50 -4.11 14.29
CA GLY A 124 2.06 -3.99 14.12
C GLY A 124 1.24 -4.59 15.27
N ASP A 125 0.14 -3.96 15.61
CA ASP A 125 -0.82 -4.47 16.59
C ASP A 125 -2.25 -4.35 16.05
N ALA A 126 -2.90 -5.47 15.84
CA ALA A 126 -4.31 -5.53 15.43
C ALA A 126 -5.23 -5.92 16.61
N SER A 127 -4.76 -5.82 17.85
CA SER A 127 -5.52 -6.26 19.03
C SER A 127 -6.74 -5.37 19.32
N GLU A 128 -6.75 -4.14 18.82
CA GLU A 128 -7.81 -3.15 19.02
C GLU A 128 -8.82 -3.09 17.85
N GLU A 129 -8.77 -4.05 16.94
CA GLU A 129 -9.74 -4.12 15.84
C GLU A 129 -11.16 -4.34 16.38
N THR A 130 -12.01 -3.34 16.17
CA THR A 130 -13.39 -3.27 16.71
C THR A 130 -14.36 -4.26 16.07
N THR A 131 -13.97 -4.99 15.04
CA THR A 131 -14.82 -5.91 14.28
C THR A 131 -14.85 -7.35 14.80
N GLY A 132 -14.36 -7.60 15.99
CA GLY A 132 -14.57 -8.84 16.74
C GLY A 132 -13.47 -9.89 16.61
N VAL A 133 -12.62 -9.88 15.61
CA VAL A 133 -11.48 -10.81 15.46
C VAL A 133 -10.24 -10.06 15.04
N ALA A 134 -9.23 -10.02 15.88
CA ALA A 134 -7.92 -9.48 15.53
C ALA A 134 -7.29 -10.32 14.40
N ARG A 135 -6.90 -9.67 13.31
CA ARG A 135 -6.31 -10.35 12.16
C ARG A 135 -5.10 -9.57 11.64
N GLY A 136 -3.99 -10.28 11.42
CA GLY A 136 -2.82 -9.74 10.76
C GLY A 136 -2.30 -8.43 11.35
N GLY A 137 -1.53 -8.48 12.43
CA GLY A 137 -0.92 -7.29 13.00
C GLY A 137 0.09 -6.65 12.06
N GLY A 138 0.98 -7.45 11.48
CA GLY A 138 1.89 -6.99 10.44
C GLY A 138 1.21 -6.86 9.08
N LEU A 139 0.63 -7.94 8.60
CA LEU A 139 -0.01 -7.99 7.28
C LEU A 139 -1.39 -8.64 7.37
N TYR A 140 -2.37 -8.01 6.74
CA TYR A 140 -3.69 -8.59 6.50
C TYR A 140 -4.04 -8.51 5.02
N ILE A 141 -4.29 -9.66 4.39
CA ILE A 141 -4.81 -9.75 3.02
C ILE A 141 -6.31 -10.00 3.13
N ASN A 142 -7.10 -9.04 2.65
CA ASN A 142 -8.56 -9.09 2.72
C ASN A 142 -9.15 -9.94 1.58
N SER A 143 -10.47 -10.08 1.55
CA SER A 143 -11.22 -10.94 0.62
C SER A 143 -11.04 -10.61 -0.86
N GLY A 144 -10.69 -9.37 -1.21
CA GLY A 144 -10.33 -8.97 -2.57
C GLY A 144 -8.97 -9.48 -3.04
N GLY A 145 -8.24 -10.17 -2.18
CA GLY A 145 -6.95 -10.77 -2.48
C GLY A 145 -5.79 -9.79 -2.49
N GLY A 146 -4.60 -10.34 -2.49
CA GLY A 146 -3.35 -9.60 -2.54
C GLY A 146 -2.15 -10.55 -2.51
N VAL A 147 -0.96 -10.00 -2.74
CA VAL A 147 0.30 -10.75 -2.77
C VAL A 147 1.35 -10.02 -1.94
N ALA A 148 2.06 -10.75 -1.08
CA ALA A 148 3.29 -10.27 -0.44
C ALA A 148 4.41 -11.27 -0.74
N LYS A 149 5.49 -10.82 -1.38
CA LYS A 149 6.64 -11.66 -1.69
C LYS A 149 7.95 -10.97 -1.29
N TYR A 150 8.95 -11.79 -0.95
CA TYR A 150 10.24 -11.28 -0.52
C TYR A 150 10.12 -10.27 0.64
N CYS A 151 9.14 -10.47 1.51
CA CYS A 151 8.91 -9.66 2.69
C CYS A 151 9.31 -10.45 3.93
N ARG A 152 9.90 -9.78 4.91
CA ARG A 152 10.11 -10.29 6.25
C ARG A 152 9.05 -9.70 7.17
N ILE A 153 8.25 -10.56 7.80
CA ILE A 153 7.13 -10.16 8.65
C ILE A 153 7.37 -10.74 10.04
N HIS A 154 7.64 -9.89 11.02
CA HIS A 154 8.06 -10.34 12.36
C HIS A 154 7.67 -9.32 13.44
N ASP A 155 7.70 -9.74 14.71
CA ASP A 155 7.44 -8.88 15.88
C ASP A 155 6.09 -8.12 15.79
N ASN A 156 5.07 -8.77 15.21
CA ASN A 156 3.73 -8.23 15.10
C ASN A 156 2.77 -8.95 16.04
N LYS A 157 1.67 -8.31 16.38
CA LYS A 157 0.70 -8.79 17.35
C LYS A 157 -0.72 -8.75 16.79
N ALA A 158 -1.49 -9.81 17.04
CA ALA A 158 -2.90 -9.88 16.73
C ALA A 158 -3.60 -10.67 17.83
N ILE A 159 -3.94 -10.03 18.94
CA ILE A 159 -4.62 -10.64 20.07
C ILE A 159 -6.06 -10.18 20.08
N ASP A 160 -6.99 -11.12 20.00
CA ASP A 160 -8.42 -10.84 20.13
C ASP A 160 -8.76 -10.35 21.54
N GLY A 161 -8.81 -9.04 21.70
CA GLY A 161 -9.11 -8.37 22.98
C GLY A 161 -10.61 -8.31 23.29
N THR A 162 -11.47 -8.54 22.32
CA THR A 162 -12.92 -8.30 22.48
C THR A 162 -13.67 -9.48 23.12
N LYS A 163 -13.08 -10.68 23.14
CA LYS A 163 -13.59 -11.82 23.92
C LYS A 163 -13.16 -11.76 25.38
N ARG A 164 -13.25 -10.58 25.96
CA ARG A 164 -13.11 -10.40 27.39
C ARG A 164 -14.37 -10.86 28.08
N LEU A 165 -14.20 -11.94 28.86
CA LEU A 165 -14.99 -12.21 30.06
C LEU A 165 -16.49 -11.85 29.96
N LEU A 166 -17.26 -12.62 29.23
CA LEU A 166 -18.64 -12.81 29.62
C LEU A 166 -18.62 -13.83 30.75
N GLU A 167 -18.93 -13.37 31.97
CA GLU A 167 -19.29 -14.19 33.13
C GLU A 167 -18.25 -15.22 33.61
N GLY A 168 -17.07 -14.77 34.00
CA GLY A 168 -16.14 -15.63 34.74
C GLY A 168 -15.50 -16.78 33.98
N ASN A 169 -15.85 -17.02 32.73
CA ASN A 169 -15.27 -18.05 31.89
C ASN A 169 -14.22 -17.43 30.96
N ARG A 170 -12.96 -17.77 31.15
CA ARG A 170 -11.87 -17.39 30.23
C ARG A 170 -12.01 -18.16 28.93
N ILE A 171 -12.55 -17.50 27.91
CA ILE A 171 -12.45 -18.02 26.55
C ILE A 171 -11.00 -17.79 26.08
N PRO A 172 -10.30 -18.80 25.55
CA PRO A 172 -8.94 -18.63 25.06
C PRO A 172 -8.88 -17.54 23.99
N GLN A 173 -7.98 -16.62 24.15
CA GLN A 173 -7.68 -15.58 23.16
C GLN A 173 -7.17 -16.26 21.88
N ARG A 174 -7.84 -16.04 20.77
CA ARG A 174 -7.40 -16.53 19.46
C ARG A 174 -7.04 -15.36 18.58
N GLY A 175 -5.73 -15.08 18.50
CA GLY A 175 -5.17 -14.25 17.44
C GLY A 175 -4.99 -15.06 16.16
N VAL A 176 -5.30 -14.50 15.01
CA VAL A 176 -5.09 -15.12 13.72
C VAL A 176 -4.03 -14.32 12.97
N GLY A 177 -2.82 -14.85 12.94
CA GLY A 177 -1.71 -14.34 12.18
C GLY A 177 -1.13 -13.02 12.71
N GLY A 178 -0.12 -13.12 13.48
CA GLY A 178 0.75 -12.04 13.89
C GLY A 178 2.18 -12.37 13.50
N GLY A 179 2.48 -12.50 12.22
CA GLY A 179 3.83 -12.81 11.74
C GLY A 179 4.83 -11.67 11.87
#